data_b5588de574ab6ac187cdbb5d07edff3b
#
_entry.id   b5588de574ab6ac187cdbb5d07edff3b
#
_cell.length_a   1.000
_cell.length_b   1.000
_cell.length_c   1.000
_cell.angle_alpha   90.00
_cell.angle_beta   90.00
_cell.angle_gamma   90.00
#
_symmetry.space_group_name_H-M   'P 1'
#
loop_
_entity.id
_entity.type
_entity.pdbx_description
1 polymer ?
#
loop_
_entity_poly.entity_id
_entity_poly.type
_entity_poly.pdbx_seq_one_letter_code
_entity_poly.pdbx_strand_id
1 'polypeptide(L)'
;MKIAVIGGAGVRTVIFINGLLARYKALHIDEVALYDINQEKQQIITKLCRHVVNRNHKDLIVTESADVRKVLQDADYVVTTLRVGGDHSRVMDETIALNAGVIGQETTGVGGFSMAVRTIPILLEYCRLINEIAPNAWIFNFTNPSGLVTQALKSAGYEKVIGICDAPSSTKFRMAAKLGVDEKDLYVESVSYTHLTLPTIL
;
A
#
# COMPACT_ATOMS: atom_id res chain seq x y z
N MET A 1 -7.36 6.80 -17.95
CA MET A 1 -6.49 7.22 -16.79
C MET A 1 -5.48 6.15 -16.47
N LYS A 2 -4.33 6.56 -15.94
CA LYS A 2 -3.21 5.67 -15.60
C LYS A 2 -2.96 5.64 -14.10
N ILE A 3 -2.77 4.43 -13.56
CA ILE A 3 -2.32 4.21 -12.18
C ILE A 3 -0.86 3.76 -12.21
N ALA A 4 0.03 4.48 -11.56
CA ALA A 4 1.41 4.05 -11.30
C ALA A 4 1.47 3.35 -9.92
N VAL A 5 2.15 2.21 -9.83
CA VAL A 5 2.33 1.47 -8.57
C VAL A 5 3.82 1.39 -8.23
N ILE A 6 4.22 2.01 -7.14
CA ILE A 6 5.58 1.92 -6.58
C ILE A 6 5.58 0.87 -5.47
N GLY A 7 6.39 -0.17 -5.62
CA GLY A 7 6.34 -1.41 -4.83
C GLY A 7 5.52 -2.51 -5.51
N GLY A 8 5.49 -2.49 -6.84
CA GLY A 8 4.67 -3.36 -7.69
C GLY A 8 5.01 -4.84 -7.65
N ALA A 9 6.16 -5.25 -7.09
CA ALA A 9 6.56 -6.66 -6.96
C ALA A 9 5.90 -7.39 -5.77
N GLY A 10 5.04 -6.72 -5.02
CA GLY A 10 4.30 -7.35 -3.92
C GLY A 10 3.20 -8.29 -4.43
N VAL A 11 2.96 -9.40 -3.73
CA VAL A 11 1.85 -10.33 -4.06
C VAL A 11 0.47 -9.65 -3.98
N ARG A 12 0.34 -8.59 -3.18
CA ARG A 12 -0.88 -7.76 -3.09
C ARG A 12 -1.21 -7.05 -4.40
N THR A 13 -0.23 -6.81 -5.27
CA THR A 13 -0.46 -6.19 -6.59
C THR A 13 -1.38 -7.04 -7.45
N VAL A 14 -1.26 -8.38 -7.40
CA VAL A 14 -2.16 -9.30 -8.12
C VAL A 14 -3.59 -9.19 -7.58
N ILE A 15 -3.75 -9.09 -6.25
CA ILE A 15 -5.06 -8.92 -5.59
C ILE A 15 -5.65 -7.56 -5.95
N PHE A 16 -4.84 -6.51 -5.95
CA PHE A 16 -5.24 -5.15 -6.36
C PHE A 16 -5.76 -5.13 -7.81
N ILE A 17 -5.02 -5.71 -8.75
CA ILE A 17 -5.44 -5.83 -10.15
C ILE A 17 -6.78 -6.58 -10.24
N ASN A 18 -6.91 -7.74 -9.58
CA ASN A 18 -8.14 -8.51 -9.60
C ASN A 18 -9.34 -7.70 -9.07
N GLY A 19 -9.16 -6.97 -7.97
CA GLY A 19 -10.19 -6.08 -7.42
C GLY A 19 -10.53 -4.91 -8.35
N LEU A 20 -9.52 -4.34 -9.02
CA LEU A 20 -9.71 -3.25 -9.98
C LEU A 20 -10.55 -3.66 -11.19
N LEU A 21 -10.41 -4.92 -11.66
CA LEU A 21 -11.15 -5.42 -12.82
C LEU A 21 -12.68 -5.35 -12.69
N ALA A 22 -13.21 -5.29 -11.46
CA ALA A 22 -14.63 -5.09 -11.23
C ALA A 22 -15.11 -3.65 -11.52
N ARG A 23 -14.19 -2.66 -11.55
CA ARG A 23 -14.54 -1.23 -11.56
C ARG A 23 -13.74 -0.37 -12.55
N TYR A 24 -12.68 -0.89 -13.17
CA TYR A 24 -11.74 -0.09 -13.97
C TYR A 24 -12.41 0.72 -15.09
N LYS A 25 -13.45 0.17 -15.74
CA LYS A 25 -14.22 0.89 -16.77
C LYS A 25 -15.01 2.06 -16.18
N ALA A 26 -15.69 1.85 -15.06
CA ALA A 26 -16.44 2.90 -14.38
C ALA A 26 -15.51 4.00 -13.82
N LEU A 27 -14.27 3.65 -13.51
CA LEU A 27 -13.22 4.56 -13.05
C LEU A 27 -12.39 5.13 -14.22
N HIS A 28 -12.66 4.73 -15.46
CA HIS A 28 -11.89 5.11 -16.66
C HIS A 28 -10.39 4.82 -16.55
N ILE A 29 -10.02 3.67 -15.92
CA ILE A 29 -8.64 3.22 -15.80
C ILE A 29 -8.29 2.37 -17.02
N ASP A 30 -7.31 2.80 -17.80
CA ASP A 30 -6.86 2.14 -19.01
C ASP A 30 -5.55 1.38 -18.80
N GLU A 31 -4.68 1.90 -17.91
CA GLU A 31 -3.35 1.36 -17.65
C GLU A 31 -3.03 1.31 -16.16
N VAL A 32 -2.35 0.23 -15.76
CA VAL A 32 -1.62 0.12 -14.49
C VAL A 32 -0.16 -0.16 -14.79
N ALA A 33 0.70 0.80 -14.46
CA ALA A 33 2.15 0.72 -14.66
C ALA A 33 2.84 0.37 -13.34
N LEU A 34 3.68 -0.67 -13.36
CA LEU A 34 4.30 -1.25 -12.16
C LEU A 34 5.80 -0.94 -12.10
N TYR A 35 6.28 -0.54 -10.93
CA TYR A 35 7.69 -0.36 -10.61
C TYR A 35 8.03 -1.00 -9.28
N ASP A 36 9.17 -1.68 -9.23
CA ASP A 36 9.81 -2.17 -8.00
C ASP A 36 11.32 -2.17 -8.17
N ILE A 37 12.05 -2.08 -7.06
CA ILE A 37 13.52 -2.20 -7.06
C ILE A 37 13.98 -3.63 -7.36
N ASN A 38 13.16 -4.64 -7.04
CA ASN A 38 13.43 -6.03 -7.34
C ASN A 38 12.83 -6.41 -8.70
N GLN A 39 13.63 -6.24 -9.76
CA GLN A 39 13.19 -6.44 -11.14
C GLN A 39 12.81 -7.89 -11.46
N GLU A 40 13.49 -8.88 -10.90
CA GLU A 40 13.16 -10.29 -11.10
C GLU A 40 11.76 -10.60 -10.57
N LYS A 41 11.50 -10.20 -9.33
CA LYS A 41 10.19 -10.37 -8.68
C LYS A 41 9.09 -9.57 -9.40
N GLN A 42 9.44 -8.35 -9.86
CA GLN A 42 8.55 -7.49 -10.62
C GLN A 42 8.05 -8.18 -11.89
N GLN A 43 8.94 -8.78 -12.68
CA GLN A 43 8.57 -9.49 -13.91
C GLN A 43 7.62 -10.65 -13.63
N ILE A 44 7.84 -11.41 -12.55
CA ILE A 44 6.97 -12.53 -12.17
C ILE A 44 5.57 -12.00 -11.82
N ILE A 45 5.49 -10.98 -10.97
CA ILE A 45 4.21 -10.38 -10.55
C ILE A 45 3.48 -9.74 -11.74
N THR A 46 4.18 -9.05 -12.63
CA THR A 46 3.56 -8.48 -13.83
C THR A 46 2.96 -9.56 -14.74
N LYS A 47 3.67 -10.68 -14.95
CA LYS A 47 3.14 -11.82 -15.70
C LYS A 47 1.86 -12.37 -15.07
N LEU A 48 1.82 -12.50 -13.74
CA LEU A 48 0.62 -12.93 -13.02
C LEU A 48 -0.52 -11.93 -13.16
N CYS A 49 -0.25 -10.62 -13.06
CA CYS A 49 -1.24 -9.57 -13.25
C CYS A 49 -1.86 -9.64 -14.67
N ARG A 50 -1.02 -9.74 -15.70
CA ARG A 50 -1.47 -9.90 -17.09
C ARG A 50 -2.30 -11.18 -17.28
N HIS A 51 -1.90 -12.28 -16.63
CA HIS A 51 -2.66 -13.53 -16.66
C HIS A 51 -4.07 -13.33 -16.05
N VAL A 52 -4.18 -12.65 -14.91
CA VAL A 52 -5.47 -12.34 -14.26
C VAL A 52 -6.36 -11.50 -15.19
N VAL A 53 -5.80 -10.46 -15.83
CA VAL A 53 -6.53 -9.63 -16.80
C VAL A 53 -7.06 -10.48 -17.96
N ASN A 54 -6.19 -11.26 -18.58
CA ASN A 54 -6.52 -12.11 -19.73
C ASN A 54 -7.57 -13.18 -19.38
N ARG A 55 -7.43 -13.85 -18.24
CA ARG A 55 -8.37 -14.86 -17.74
C ARG A 55 -9.78 -14.30 -17.53
N ASN A 56 -9.87 -13.03 -17.15
CA ASN A 56 -11.15 -12.35 -16.99
C ASN A 56 -11.65 -11.67 -18.26
N HIS A 57 -10.99 -11.89 -19.42
CA HIS A 57 -11.35 -11.30 -20.72
C HIS A 57 -11.50 -9.77 -20.65
N LYS A 58 -10.56 -9.11 -19.98
CA LYS A 58 -10.53 -7.65 -19.79
C LYS A 58 -9.44 -7.01 -20.66
N ASP A 59 -9.60 -5.73 -20.94
CA ASP A 59 -8.74 -4.91 -21.80
C ASP A 59 -7.85 -3.94 -21.02
N LEU A 60 -7.78 -4.07 -19.69
CA LEU A 60 -6.87 -3.29 -18.84
C LEU A 60 -5.40 -3.59 -19.20
N ILE A 61 -4.64 -2.54 -19.49
CA ILE A 61 -3.23 -2.65 -19.84
C ILE A 61 -2.40 -2.71 -18.54
N VAL A 62 -1.52 -3.71 -18.44
CA VAL A 62 -0.55 -3.81 -17.33
C VAL A 62 0.86 -3.73 -17.91
N THR A 63 1.56 -2.64 -17.57
CA THR A 63 2.94 -2.37 -17.98
C THR A 63 3.92 -2.48 -16.79
N GLU A 64 5.21 -2.52 -17.08
CA GLU A 64 6.27 -2.48 -16.08
C GLU A 64 7.49 -1.75 -16.64
N SER A 65 8.27 -1.14 -15.76
CA SER A 65 9.57 -0.56 -16.10
C SER A 65 10.53 -0.64 -14.92
N ALA A 66 11.82 -0.82 -15.22
CA ALA A 66 12.90 -0.66 -14.26
C ALA A 66 13.20 0.81 -13.92
N ASP A 67 12.68 1.74 -14.74
CA ASP A 67 12.80 3.18 -14.55
C ASP A 67 11.48 3.72 -13.99
N VAL A 68 11.52 4.17 -12.75
CA VAL A 68 10.36 4.75 -12.05
C VAL A 68 9.81 5.98 -12.78
N ARG A 69 10.67 6.76 -13.47
CA ARG A 69 10.24 7.94 -14.21
C ARG A 69 9.28 7.58 -15.33
N LYS A 70 9.55 6.49 -16.05
CA LYS A 70 8.66 5.98 -17.12
C LYS A 70 7.31 5.52 -16.57
N VAL A 71 7.31 4.93 -15.38
CA VAL A 71 6.08 4.47 -14.71
C VAL A 71 5.24 5.67 -14.28
N LEU A 72 5.87 6.73 -13.78
CA LEU A 72 5.20 7.95 -13.31
C LEU A 72 4.71 8.86 -14.44
N GLN A 73 5.30 8.77 -15.63
CA GLN A 73 4.90 9.63 -16.76
C GLN A 73 3.40 9.44 -17.06
N ASP A 74 2.69 10.54 -17.18
CA ASP A 74 1.25 10.60 -17.45
C ASP A 74 0.37 9.85 -16.42
N ALA A 75 0.86 9.64 -15.19
CA ALA A 75 0.08 9.03 -14.13
C ALA A 75 -0.95 10.02 -13.55
N ASP A 76 -2.20 9.60 -13.48
CA ASP A 76 -3.28 10.30 -12.77
C ASP A 76 -3.29 9.96 -11.28
N TYR A 77 -2.90 8.72 -10.97
CA TYR A 77 -2.85 8.19 -9.61
C TYR A 77 -1.55 7.44 -9.37
N VAL A 78 -1.01 7.57 -8.17
CA VAL A 78 0.15 6.82 -7.72
C VAL A 78 -0.21 6.04 -6.47
N VAL A 79 -0.01 4.74 -6.48
CA VAL A 79 -0.15 3.87 -5.30
C VAL A 79 1.24 3.51 -4.79
N THR A 80 1.52 3.81 -3.52
CA THR A 80 2.74 3.37 -2.86
C THR A 80 2.46 2.18 -1.96
N THR A 81 3.15 1.06 -2.20
CA THR A 81 2.97 -0.20 -1.45
C THR A 81 4.30 -0.91 -1.25
N LEU A 82 5.30 -0.16 -0.82
CA LEU A 82 6.65 -0.68 -0.62
C LEU A 82 6.90 -1.09 0.84
N ARG A 83 7.89 -1.94 1.02
CA ARG A 83 8.43 -2.32 2.34
C ARG A 83 9.93 -2.11 2.31
N VAL A 84 10.39 -0.97 2.84
CA VAL A 84 11.81 -0.63 2.90
C VAL A 84 12.55 -1.62 3.81
N GLY A 85 13.59 -2.28 3.24
CA GLY A 85 14.33 -3.33 3.94
C GLY A 85 13.68 -4.71 3.93
N GLY A 86 12.51 -4.87 3.27
CA GLY A 86 11.83 -6.14 3.10
C GLY A 86 11.36 -6.78 4.42
N ASP A 87 11.07 -8.07 4.38
CA ASP A 87 10.58 -8.82 5.55
C ASP A 87 11.67 -9.00 6.62
N HIS A 88 12.94 -9.02 6.23
CA HIS A 88 14.06 -9.08 7.19
C HIS A 88 14.04 -7.87 8.15
N SER A 89 13.91 -6.66 7.61
CA SER A 89 13.83 -5.46 8.45
C SER A 89 12.58 -5.43 9.33
N ARG A 90 11.47 -5.97 8.86
CA ARG A 90 10.28 -6.13 9.69
C ARG A 90 10.54 -7.04 10.90
N VAL A 91 11.17 -8.20 10.68
CA VAL A 91 11.55 -9.11 11.76
C VAL A 91 12.46 -8.42 12.78
N MET A 92 13.42 -7.62 12.31
CA MET A 92 14.29 -6.83 13.20
C MET A 92 13.50 -5.81 14.00
N ASP A 93 12.59 -5.06 13.40
CA ASP A 93 11.77 -4.06 14.08
C ASP A 93 10.91 -4.69 15.20
N GLU A 94 10.28 -5.84 14.91
CA GLU A 94 9.48 -6.57 15.89
C GLU A 94 10.36 -7.19 17.00
N THR A 95 11.54 -7.69 16.68
CA THR A 95 12.49 -8.27 17.62
C THR A 95 13.02 -7.22 18.61
N ILE A 96 13.31 -5.99 18.14
CA ILE A 96 13.73 -4.89 19.01
C ILE A 96 12.67 -4.61 20.08
N ALA A 97 11.39 -4.57 19.68
CA ALA A 97 10.29 -4.36 20.61
C ALA A 97 10.20 -5.49 21.65
N LEU A 98 10.25 -6.75 21.18
CA LEU A 98 10.20 -7.94 22.06
C LEU A 98 11.36 -7.98 23.06
N ASN A 99 12.59 -7.63 22.63
CA ASN A 99 13.75 -7.55 23.50
C ASN A 99 13.62 -6.45 24.56
N ALA A 100 12.84 -5.41 24.28
CA ALA A 100 12.51 -4.37 25.24
C ALA A 100 11.31 -4.72 26.14
N GLY A 101 10.76 -5.93 26.05
CA GLY A 101 9.64 -6.39 26.86
C GLY A 101 8.28 -5.82 26.43
N VAL A 102 8.18 -5.30 25.20
CA VAL A 102 6.92 -4.76 24.66
C VAL A 102 6.49 -5.51 23.40
N ILE A 103 5.24 -5.34 22.99
CA ILE A 103 4.69 -6.04 21.83
C ILE A 103 5.40 -5.60 20.54
N GLY A 104 5.92 -6.57 19.79
CA GLY A 104 6.44 -6.37 18.43
C GLY A 104 5.29 -6.31 17.41
N GLN A 105 5.12 -5.15 16.78
CA GLN A 105 4.05 -4.92 15.82
C GLN A 105 4.53 -3.97 14.72
N GLU A 106 4.13 -4.25 13.47
CA GLU A 106 4.60 -3.52 12.28
C GLU A 106 4.17 -2.05 12.23
N THR A 107 3.02 -1.72 12.80
CA THR A 107 2.33 -0.43 12.51
C THR A 107 2.35 0.52 13.69
N THR A 108 2.44 0.01 14.91
CA THR A 108 2.36 0.78 16.16
C THR A 108 3.52 0.47 17.08
N GLY A 109 3.72 1.30 18.12
CA GLY A 109 4.79 1.13 19.11
C GLY A 109 6.19 1.23 18.52
N VAL A 110 7.15 0.55 19.16
CA VAL A 110 8.58 0.58 18.80
C VAL A 110 8.82 0.06 17.38
N GLY A 111 8.17 -1.04 16.99
CA GLY A 111 8.31 -1.61 15.65
C GLY A 111 7.79 -0.68 14.56
N GLY A 112 6.61 -0.08 14.77
CA GLY A 112 6.05 0.91 13.86
C GLY A 112 6.91 2.16 13.72
N PHE A 113 7.49 2.63 14.82
CA PHE A 113 8.42 3.76 14.80
C PHE A 113 9.69 3.44 13.99
N SER A 114 10.31 2.28 14.23
CA SER A 114 11.51 1.84 13.51
C SER A 114 11.25 1.74 12.01
N MET A 115 10.12 1.17 11.62
CA MET A 115 9.69 1.10 10.23
C MET A 115 9.46 2.49 9.63
N ALA A 116 8.81 3.41 10.36
CA ALA A 116 8.53 4.76 9.90
C ALA A 116 9.82 5.54 9.62
N VAL A 117 10.79 5.52 10.55
CA VAL A 117 12.07 6.20 10.42
C VAL A 117 12.82 5.75 9.16
N ARG A 118 12.75 4.48 8.81
CA ARG A 118 13.37 3.94 7.60
C ARG A 118 12.59 4.25 6.33
N THR A 119 11.26 4.27 6.42
CA THR A 119 10.36 4.34 5.25
C THR A 119 10.10 5.77 4.79
N ILE A 120 9.91 6.71 5.73
CA ILE A 120 9.57 8.11 5.44
C ILE A 120 10.58 8.79 4.51
N PRO A 121 11.91 8.72 4.74
CA PRO A 121 12.87 9.36 3.83
C PRO A 121 12.75 8.87 2.38
N ILE A 122 12.58 7.57 2.19
CA ILE A 122 12.43 6.96 0.86
C ILE A 122 11.14 7.43 0.17
N LEU A 123 10.05 7.52 0.93
CA LEU A 123 8.79 8.02 0.35
C LEU A 123 8.81 9.51 0.06
N LEU A 124 9.53 10.31 0.82
CA LEU A 124 9.75 11.73 0.49
C LEU A 124 10.51 11.89 -0.83
N GLU A 125 11.51 11.04 -1.11
CA GLU A 125 12.20 11.03 -2.41
C GLU A 125 11.25 10.67 -3.56
N TYR A 126 10.41 9.63 -3.39
CA TYR A 126 9.39 9.30 -4.39
C TYR A 126 8.37 10.42 -4.57
N CYS A 127 7.91 11.06 -3.49
CA CYS A 127 6.98 12.18 -3.59
C CYS A 127 7.59 13.36 -4.36
N ARG A 128 8.89 13.66 -4.17
CA ARG A 128 9.59 14.66 -4.97
C ARG A 128 9.58 14.29 -6.45
N LEU A 129 9.87 13.04 -6.81
CA LEU A 129 9.82 12.57 -8.19
C LEU A 129 8.40 12.62 -8.77
N ILE A 130 7.39 12.24 -7.99
CA ILE A 130 5.99 12.33 -8.40
C ILE A 130 5.61 13.77 -8.68
N ASN A 131 5.97 14.70 -7.80
CA ASN A 131 5.68 16.12 -7.99
C ASN A 131 6.39 16.73 -9.22
N GLU A 132 7.58 16.22 -9.56
CA GLU A 132 8.33 16.62 -10.76
C GLU A 132 7.69 16.09 -12.05
N ILE A 133 7.24 14.82 -12.07
CA ILE A 133 6.86 14.11 -13.29
C ILE A 133 5.34 14.09 -13.50
N ALA A 134 4.58 13.95 -12.42
CA ALA A 134 3.13 13.86 -12.42
C ALA A 134 2.51 14.79 -11.33
N PRO A 135 2.68 16.12 -11.42
CA PRO A 135 2.32 17.07 -10.37
C PRO A 135 0.82 17.09 -10.04
N ASN A 136 0.00 16.58 -10.95
CA ASN A 136 -1.45 16.50 -10.77
C ASN A 136 -1.92 15.18 -10.17
N ALA A 137 -1.05 14.17 -10.08
CA ALA A 137 -1.41 12.87 -9.57
C ALA A 137 -1.78 12.89 -8.08
N TRP A 138 -2.79 12.11 -7.71
CA TRP A 138 -3.07 11.81 -6.32
C TRP A 138 -2.25 10.60 -5.87
N ILE A 139 -1.68 10.69 -4.67
CA ILE A 139 -0.89 9.63 -4.06
C ILE A 139 -1.76 8.88 -3.06
N PHE A 140 -1.97 7.60 -3.28
CA PHE A 140 -2.62 6.69 -2.36
C PHE A 140 -1.54 5.89 -1.61
N ASN A 141 -1.25 6.33 -0.39
CA ASN A 141 -0.24 5.68 0.43
C ASN A 141 -0.80 4.43 1.12
N PHE A 142 -0.40 3.27 0.64
CA PHE A 142 -0.69 1.96 1.24
C PHE A 142 0.54 1.38 1.97
N THR A 143 1.62 2.14 2.02
CA THR A 143 2.86 1.77 2.73
C THR A 143 2.72 1.99 4.21
N ASN A 144 3.04 0.97 5.00
CA ASN A 144 3.01 1.04 6.47
C ASN A 144 4.27 1.73 7.04
N PRO A 145 4.13 2.32 8.24
CA PRO A 145 2.92 2.63 8.99
C PRO A 145 2.12 3.75 8.32
N SER A 146 0.96 3.41 7.76
CA SER A 146 0.22 4.32 6.86
C SER A 146 -0.07 5.68 7.48
N GLY A 147 -0.46 5.73 8.75
CA GLY A 147 -0.73 6.99 9.46
C GLY A 147 0.49 7.89 9.57
N LEU A 148 1.61 7.37 10.11
CA LEU A 148 2.85 8.12 10.30
C LEU A 148 3.44 8.60 8.97
N VAL A 149 3.46 7.71 7.98
CA VAL A 149 3.96 8.02 6.65
C VAL A 149 3.11 9.12 6.00
N THR A 150 1.79 8.97 5.98
CA THR A 150 0.89 9.96 5.36
C THR A 150 0.99 11.31 6.07
N GLN A 151 1.08 11.33 7.41
CA GLN A 151 1.28 12.55 8.17
C GLN A 151 2.61 13.23 7.81
N ALA A 152 3.71 12.47 7.73
CA ALA A 152 5.02 13.01 7.36
C ALA A 152 5.01 13.63 5.96
N LEU A 153 4.39 12.96 4.98
CA LEU A 153 4.26 13.48 3.62
C LEU A 153 3.45 14.77 3.59
N LYS A 154 2.31 14.82 4.30
CA LYS A 154 1.51 16.05 4.41
C LYS A 154 2.28 17.18 5.11
N SER A 155 3.01 16.89 6.18
CA SER A 155 3.85 17.87 6.88
C SER A 155 4.99 18.40 6.01
N ALA A 156 5.44 17.63 5.02
CA ALA A 156 6.41 18.06 4.01
C ALA A 156 5.79 18.85 2.85
N GLY A 157 4.48 19.15 2.89
CA GLY A 157 3.79 19.97 1.90
C GLY A 157 3.13 19.20 0.75
N TYR A 158 3.08 17.88 0.79
CA TYR A 158 2.38 17.08 -0.23
C TYR A 158 0.89 16.96 0.10
N GLU A 159 0.07 17.85 -0.45
CA GLU A 159 -1.37 17.90 -0.13
C GLU A 159 -2.18 16.77 -0.77
N LYS A 160 -1.83 16.35 -2.00
CA LYS A 160 -2.53 15.31 -2.74
C LYS A 160 -2.14 13.90 -2.29
N VAL A 161 -2.16 13.64 -0.98
CA VAL A 161 -1.82 12.34 -0.37
C VAL A 161 -2.96 11.85 0.49
N ILE A 162 -3.36 10.60 0.29
CA ILE A 162 -4.37 9.89 1.09
C ILE A 162 -3.75 8.60 1.61
N GLY A 163 -3.79 8.38 2.94
CA GLY A 163 -3.40 7.11 3.55
C GLY A 163 -4.54 6.10 3.46
N ILE A 164 -4.21 4.87 3.09
CA ILE A 164 -5.17 3.77 2.96
C ILE A 164 -4.74 2.62 3.86
N CYS A 165 -5.72 2.00 4.52
CA CYS A 165 -5.55 0.74 5.25
C CYS A 165 -6.73 -0.19 4.96
N ASP A 166 -6.45 -1.44 4.63
CA ASP A 166 -7.47 -2.45 4.33
C ASP A 166 -7.93 -3.25 5.56
N ALA A 167 -7.22 -3.14 6.68
CA ALA A 167 -7.50 -3.96 7.86
C ALA A 167 -8.94 -3.82 8.39
N PRO A 168 -9.52 -2.63 8.56
CA PRO A 168 -10.91 -2.50 9.02
C PRO A 168 -11.91 -3.15 8.07
N SER A 169 -11.80 -2.85 6.77
CA SER A 169 -12.71 -3.39 5.75
C SER A 169 -12.60 -4.91 5.62
N SER A 170 -11.38 -5.43 5.57
CA SER A 170 -11.15 -6.88 5.46
C SER A 170 -11.59 -7.65 6.71
N THR A 171 -11.49 -7.03 7.89
CA THR A 171 -12.00 -7.60 9.13
C THR A 171 -13.52 -7.65 9.13
N LYS A 172 -14.18 -6.55 8.76
CA LYS A 172 -15.64 -6.49 8.63
C LYS A 172 -16.15 -7.56 7.66
N PHE A 173 -15.57 -7.65 6.46
CA PHE A 173 -15.91 -8.67 5.47
C PHE A 173 -15.80 -10.09 6.01
N ARG A 174 -14.69 -10.42 6.67
CA ARG A 174 -14.49 -11.77 7.25
C ARG A 174 -15.44 -12.07 8.39
N MET A 175 -15.77 -11.07 9.21
CA MET A 175 -16.74 -11.24 10.29
C MET A 175 -18.14 -11.47 9.74
N ALA A 176 -18.58 -10.67 8.78
CA ALA A 176 -19.87 -10.83 8.11
C ALA A 176 -20.01 -12.24 7.51
N ALA A 177 -18.99 -12.70 6.79
CA ALA A 177 -18.97 -14.05 6.22
C ALA A 177 -19.05 -15.16 7.28
N LYS A 178 -18.36 -15.00 8.43
CA LYS A 178 -18.43 -15.97 9.53
C LYS A 178 -19.76 -15.99 10.26
N LEU A 179 -20.40 -14.83 10.37
CA LEU A 179 -21.71 -14.69 11.02
C LEU A 179 -22.88 -15.02 10.09
N GLY A 180 -22.63 -15.20 8.79
CA GLY A 180 -23.66 -15.45 7.79
C GLY A 180 -24.61 -14.27 7.58
N VAL A 181 -24.12 -13.02 7.78
CA VAL A 181 -24.89 -11.80 7.59
C VAL A 181 -24.34 -10.98 6.42
N ASP A 182 -25.14 -10.06 5.89
CA ASP A 182 -24.65 -9.10 4.89
C ASP A 182 -23.68 -8.10 5.55
N GLU A 183 -22.60 -7.75 4.86
CA GLU A 183 -21.60 -6.79 5.35
C GLU A 183 -22.22 -5.43 5.72
N LYS A 184 -23.25 -4.98 5.00
CA LYS A 184 -23.94 -3.72 5.27
C LYS A 184 -24.69 -3.73 6.62
N ASP A 185 -25.12 -4.92 7.09
CA ASP A 185 -25.86 -5.09 8.33
C ASP A 185 -24.94 -5.26 9.57
N LEU A 186 -23.63 -5.29 9.35
CA LEU A 186 -22.62 -5.40 10.40
C LEU A 186 -21.95 -4.05 10.67
N TYR A 187 -22.08 -3.55 11.90
CA TYR A 187 -21.29 -2.44 12.38
C TYR A 187 -20.02 -2.94 13.07
N VAL A 188 -18.86 -2.41 12.68
CA VAL A 188 -17.57 -2.75 13.28
C VAL A 188 -16.81 -1.46 13.58
N GLU A 189 -16.42 -1.29 14.83
CA GLU A 189 -15.53 -0.21 15.26
C GLU A 189 -14.11 -0.74 15.44
N SER A 190 -13.15 -0.09 14.78
CA SER A 190 -11.74 -0.46 14.90
C SER A 190 -11.06 0.42 15.93
N VAL A 191 -10.60 -0.19 17.00
CA VAL A 191 -9.95 0.51 18.14
C VAL A 191 -8.46 0.21 18.25
N SER A 192 -7.84 -0.36 17.20
CA SER A 192 -6.46 -0.83 17.27
C SER A 192 -5.45 0.26 17.60
N TYR A 193 -5.67 1.49 17.16
CA TYR A 193 -4.81 2.63 17.50
C TYR A 193 -5.14 3.27 18.85
N THR A 194 -6.35 3.05 19.37
CA THR A 194 -6.80 3.59 20.65
C THR A 194 -6.54 2.66 21.82
N HIS A 195 -6.54 1.35 21.61
CA HIS A 195 -6.48 0.36 22.69
C HIS A 195 -5.23 -0.52 22.71
N LEU A 196 -4.40 -0.54 21.66
CA LEU A 196 -3.12 -1.27 21.69
C LEU A 196 -2.09 -0.67 22.68
N THR A 197 -2.29 0.57 23.10
CA THR A 197 -1.44 1.23 24.10
C THR A 197 -1.99 1.17 25.53
N LEU A 198 -3.26 0.86 25.72
CA LEU A 198 -3.89 0.83 27.05
C LEU A 198 -3.37 -0.29 27.96
N PRO A 199 -3.08 -1.52 27.51
CA PRO A 199 -2.50 -2.57 28.34
C PRO A 199 -1.07 -2.29 28.79
N THR A 200 -0.38 -1.36 28.17
CA THR A 200 1.00 -0.99 28.52
C THR A 200 1.09 0.14 29.57
N ILE A 201 -0.03 0.68 29.99
CA ILE A 201 -0.12 1.74 31.01
C ILE A 201 -0.61 1.19 32.37
N LEU A 202 -1.02 -0.06 32.41
CA LEU A 202 -1.40 -0.80 33.61
C LEU A 202 -0.30 -1.80 33.99
#